data_433c6f1d52a23ab9aee802097ed264cd
#
_entry.id   433c6f1d52a23ab9aee802097ed264cd
#
_cell.length_a   1.000
_cell.length_b   1.000
_cell.length_c   1.000
_cell.angle_alpha   90.00
_cell.angle_beta   90.00
_cell.angle_gamma   90.00
#
_symmetry.space_group_name_H-M   'P 1'
#
loop_
_entity.id
_entity.type
_entity.pdbx_description
1 polymer ?
#
loop_
_entity_poly.entity_id
_entity_poly.type
_entity_poly.pdbx_seq_one_letter_code
_entity_poly.pdbx_strand_id
1 'polypeptide(L)'
;RVLFRSRGETFDWSTGDSKTGLQVLQMIAYAGMGYFMLSDGLASVGREGIKPWSGMITPQETTEALQTAFKAPSADDYDGVDVTYINGTTWAEETVQCRLPGNSTPTKTEGYTLDGVLDENRAYRIGMRRLLGYRLQRLQHSLSTEMDALCYEYMDRLILADDIPGSQTLSCLITSMSYNSSVITLTLSEPPDWSFDNPR
;
A
#
# COMPACT_ATOMS: atom_id res chain seq x y z
N ARG A 1 4.42 -0.08 -18.41
CA ARG A 1 5.76 0.19 -18.99
C ARG A 1 6.08 1.68 -19.17
N VAL A 2 5.07 2.52 -19.41
CA VAL A 2 5.27 3.97 -19.61
C VAL A 2 5.48 4.73 -18.29
N LEU A 3 4.79 4.34 -17.21
CA LEU A 3 4.83 5.02 -15.91
C LEU A 3 6.20 4.95 -15.22
N PHE A 4 6.90 3.82 -15.30
CA PHE A 4 8.22 3.65 -14.72
C PHE A 4 9.31 4.43 -15.49
N ARG A 5 9.24 4.44 -16.80
CA ARG A 5 10.21 5.16 -17.66
C ARG A 5 10.16 6.68 -17.49
N SER A 6 8.96 7.25 -17.37
CA SER A 6 8.80 8.71 -17.25
C SER A 6 9.37 9.30 -15.96
N ARG A 7 9.64 8.46 -14.94
CA ARG A 7 10.19 8.85 -13.65
C ARG A 7 11.64 8.41 -13.42
N GLY A 8 12.26 7.75 -14.40
CA GLY A 8 13.61 7.21 -14.26
C GLY A 8 13.70 6.05 -13.24
N GLU A 9 12.58 5.43 -12.91
CA GLU A 9 12.57 4.28 -12.01
C GLU A 9 13.04 3.04 -12.76
N THR A 10 14.22 2.55 -12.44
CA THR A 10 14.82 1.34 -13.02
C THR A 10 14.73 0.18 -12.02
N PHE A 11 14.69 -1.01 -12.54
CA PHE A 11 14.80 -2.25 -11.76
C PHE A 11 15.93 -3.07 -12.37
N ASP A 12 16.99 -3.24 -11.59
CA ASP A 12 18.21 -3.93 -11.98
C ASP A 12 18.45 -5.12 -11.04
N TRP A 13 18.21 -6.31 -11.54
CA TRP A 13 18.30 -7.51 -10.75
C TRP A 13 18.80 -8.70 -11.60
N SER A 14 19.64 -9.55 -11.02
CA SER A 14 20.11 -10.78 -11.62
C SER A 14 19.67 -11.99 -10.81
N THR A 15 19.31 -13.06 -11.48
CA THR A 15 18.83 -14.27 -10.83
C THR A 15 20.01 -15.12 -10.37
N GLY A 16 20.32 -15.06 -9.06
CA GLY A 16 21.15 -16.09 -8.41
C GLY A 16 20.31 -17.13 -7.67
N ASP A 17 19.06 -16.75 -7.31
CA ASP A 17 18.17 -17.53 -6.47
C ASP A 17 16.96 -18.06 -7.26
N SER A 18 16.40 -19.17 -6.80
CA SER A 18 15.18 -19.76 -7.35
C SER A 18 13.94 -18.97 -6.87
N LYS A 19 13.60 -17.87 -7.54
CA LYS A 19 12.37 -17.13 -7.31
C LYS A 19 11.31 -17.50 -8.35
N THR A 20 10.06 -17.56 -7.93
CA THR A 20 8.95 -17.80 -8.87
C THR A 20 8.71 -16.56 -9.74
N GLY A 21 8.16 -16.73 -10.95
CA GLY A 21 7.84 -15.61 -11.82
C GLY A 21 6.91 -14.58 -11.18
N LEU A 22 5.94 -15.02 -10.35
CA LEU A 22 5.06 -14.14 -9.61
C LEU A 22 5.83 -13.29 -8.60
N GLN A 23 6.77 -13.86 -7.85
CA GLN A 23 7.61 -13.10 -6.92
C GLN A 23 8.43 -12.04 -7.63
N VAL A 24 8.99 -12.36 -8.80
CA VAL A 24 9.74 -11.38 -9.60
C VAL A 24 8.86 -10.23 -10.07
N LEU A 25 7.63 -10.53 -10.53
CA LEU A 25 6.69 -9.49 -10.94
C LEU A 25 6.27 -8.59 -9.76
N GLN A 26 6.07 -9.16 -8.59
CA GLN A 26 5.80 -8.40 -7.37
C GLN A 26 6.99 -7.52 -6.96
N MET A 27 8.22 -8.04 -7.02
CA MET A 27 9.43 -7.25 -6.76
C MET A 27 9.56 -6.05 -7.70
N ILE A 28 9.33 -6.26 -9.00
CA ILE A 28 9.34 -5.19 -10.00
C ILE A 28 8.27 -4.14 -9.67
N ALA A 29 7.07 -4.56 -9.32
CA ALA A 29 6.00 -3.65 -8.95
C ALA A 29 6.35 -2.84 -7.70
N TYR A 30 6.84 -3.48 -6.63
CA TYR A 30 7.22 -2.82 -5.38
C TYR A 30 8.38 -1.83 -5.55
N ALA A 31 9.36 -2.14 -6.40
CA ALA A 31 10.45 -1.22 -6.71
C ALA A 31 9.97 0.09 -7.33
N GLY A 32 8.80 0.08 -7.99
CA GLY A 32 8.14 1.26 -8.54
C GLY A 32 7.00 1.80 -7.68
N MET A 33 6.92 1.42 -6.41
CA MET A 33 5.79 1.77 -5.53
C MET A 33 4.44 1.40 -6.16
N GLY A 34 4.39 0.25 -6.79
CA GLY A 34 3.20 -0.31 -7.43
C GLY A 34 2.75 -1.60 -6.77
N TYR A 35 1.67 -2.12 -7.26
CA TYR A 35 1.12 -3.41 -6.87
C TYR A 35 0.82 -4.24 -8.11
N PHE A 36 0.98 -5.53 -7.95
CA PHE A 36 0.65 -6.52 -8.97
C PHE A 36 -0.66 -7.20 -8.59
N MET A 37 -1.55 -7.32 -9.56
CA MET A 37 -2.82 -8.01 -9.39
C MET A 37 -3.13 -8.92 -10.57
N LEU A 38 -3.92 -9.93 -10.31
CA LEU A 38 -4.55 -10.78 -11.32
C LEU A 38 -6.05 -10.47 -11.29
N SER A 39 -6.57 -9.96 -12.39
CA SER A 39 -8.00 -9.68 -12.56
C SER A 39 -8.45 -10.30 -13.86
N ASP A 40 -9.54 -11.07 -13.82
CA ASP A 40 -10.15 -11.74 -14.96
C ASP A 40 -9.19 -12.60 -15.81
N GLY A 41 -8.23 -13.24 -15.15
CA GLY A 41 -7.19 -14.04 -15.80
C GLY A 41 -6.08 -13.22 -16.47
N LEU A 42 -6.09 -11.91 -16.32
CA LEU A 42 -5.07 -11.00 -16.83
C LEU A 42 -4.16 -10.49 -15.71
N ALA A 43 -2.87 -10.43 -16.01
CA ALA A 43 -1.87 -9.82 -15.13
C ALA A 43 -1.87 -8.29 -15.33
N SER A 44 -2.15 -7.56 -14.26
CA SER A 44 -2.18 -6.10 -14.25
C SER A 44 -1.24 -5.54 -13.21
N VAL A 45 -0.69 -4.36 -13.47
CA VAL A 45 0.17 -3.64 -12.54
C VAL A 45 -0.40 -2.24 -12.37
N GLY A 46 -0.81 -1.95 -11.14
CA GLY A 46 -1.22 -0.62 -10.74
C GLY A 46 -0.09 0.09 -9.98
N ARG A 47 -0.15 1.40 -9.93
CA ARG A 47 0.71 2.21 -9.08
C ARG A 47 -0.09 2.77 -7.93
N GLU A 48 0.51 2.75 -6.77
CA GLU A 48 -0.01 3.47 -5.63
C GLU A 48 0.21 4.97 -5.84
N GLY A 49 -0.85 5.75 -5.71
CA GLY A 49 -0.85 7.19 -5.90
C GLY A 49 -2.23 7.76 -5.62
N ILE A 50 -2.35 9.07 -5.65
CA ILE A 50 -3.63 9.75 -5.56
C ILE A 50 -4.44 9.40 -6.80
N LYS A 51 -5.54 8.68 -6.60
CA LYS A 51 -6.47 8.28 -7.65
C LYS A 51 -7.79 9.03 -7.47
N PRO A 52 -8.53 9.27 -8.55
CA PRO A 52 -9.91 9.71 -8.44
C PRO A 52 -10.73 8.61 -7.74
N TRP A 53 -11.87 9.00 -7.17
CA TRP A 53 -12.80 8.04 -6.60
C TRP A 53 -13.44 7.20 -7.72
N SER A 54 -13.44 5.88 -7.52
CA SER A 54 -14.11 4.92 -8.42
C SER A 54 -15.61 4.85 -8.14
N GLY A 55 -16.01 5.14 -6.90
CA GLY A 55 -17.41 5.15 -6.48
C GLY A 55 -17.62 5.61 -5.05
N MET A 56 -18.86 5.59 -4.64
CA MET A 56 -19.29 5.88 -3.28
C MET A 56 -20.20 4.73 -2.82
N ILE A 57 -20.03 4.32 -1.58
CA ILE A 57 -20.88 3.33 -0.93
C ILE A 57 -21.65 4.03 0.19
N THR A 58 -22.96 3.88 0.17
CA THR A 58 -23.87 4.41 1.15
C THR A 58 -24.49 3.27 1.99
N PRO A 59 -25.10 3.56 3.16
CA PRO A 59 -25.76 2.54 3.97
C PRO A 59 -26.87 1.79 3.23
N GLN A 60 -27.42 2.36 2.16
CA GLN A 60 -28.46 1.72 1.35
C GLN A 60 -27.92 0.59 0.45
N GLU A 61 -26.62 0.60 0.16
CA GLU A 61 -25.92 -0.40 -0.67
C GLU A 61 -25.27 -1.48 0.19
N THR A 62 -25.31 -1.33 1.52
CA THR A 62 -24.72 -2.31 2.44
C THR A 62 -25.79 -3.27 2.96
N THR A 63 -25.43 -4.54 3.03
CA THR A 63 -26.30 -5.61 3.61
C THR A 63 -26.19 -5.69 5.12
N GLU A 64 -25.09 -5.19 5.67
CA GLU A 64 -24.79 -5.14 7.10
C GLU A 64 -24.23 -3.76 7.48
N ALA A 65 -24.32 -3.42 8.74
CA ALA A 65 -23.76 -2.17 9.25
C ALA A 65 -22.24 -2.12 9.05
N LEU A 66 -21.74 -0.93 8.68
CA LEU A 66 -20.31 -0.66 8.56
C LEU A 66 -19.58 -0.95 9.88
N GLN A 67 -18.56 -1.79 9.81
CA GLN A 67 -17.69 -2.07 10.94
C GLN A 67 -16.39 -1.29 10.78
N THR A 68 -16.05 -0.52 11.81
CA THR A 68 -14.82 0.25 11.84
C THR A 68 -13.95 -0.21 13.00
N ALA A 69 -12.72 -0.61 12.69
CA ALA A 69 -11.72 -0.98 13.69
C ALA A 69 -10.59 0.05 13.69
N PHE A 70 -10.22 0.49 14.88
CA PHE A 70 -9.06 1.34 15.10
C PHE A 70 -7.96 0.56 15.79
N LYS A 71 -6.80 0.48 15.14
CA LYS A 71 -5.60 -0.09 15.75
C LYS A 71 -4.91 0.96 16.62
N ALA A 72 -5.09 0.87 17.93
CA ALA A 72 -4.42 1.76 18.88
C ALA A 72 -2.90 1.64 18.79
N PRO A 73 -2.14 2.74 18.97
CA PRO A 73 -0.68 2.68 19.07
C PRO A 73 -0.24 1.74 20.17
N SER A 74 0.72 0.90 19.88
CA SER A 74 1.28 -0.11 20.78
C SER A 74 2.80 -0.02 20.79
N ALA A 75 3.43 -0.47 21.87
CA ALA A 75 4.88 -0.63 21.94
C ALA A 75 5.42 -1.69 20.97
N ASP A 76 4.54 -2.53 20.46
CA ASP A 76 4.86 -3.55 19.46
C ASP A 76 4.84 -3.03 18.02
N ASP A 77 4.39 -1.80 17.79
CA ASP A 77 4.41 -1.20 16.46
C ASP A 77 5.84 -0.82 16.06
N TYR A 78 6.14 -0.95 14.76
CA TYR A 78 7.40 -0.47 14.23
C TYR A 78 7.41 1.07 14.20
N ASP A 79 8.44 1.66 14.77
CA ASP A 79 8.67 3.10 14.82
C ASP A 79 9.94 3.54 14.05
N GLY A 80 10.60 2.58 13.40
CA GLY A 80 11.68 2.77 12.45
C GLY A 80 11.71 1.65 11.39
N VAL A 81 12.28 1.96 10.22
CA VAL A 81 12.54 0.97 9.15
C VAL A 81 13.96 1.12 8.68
N ASP A 82 14.68 0.01 8.62
CA ASP A 82 16.03 -0.08 8.07
C ASP A 82 15.96 -0.82 6.73
N VAL A 83 16.19 -0.09 5.64
CA VAL A 83 16.11 -0.64 4.29
C VAL A 83 17.50 -1.03 3.82
N THR A 84 17.71 -2.31 3.58
CA THR A 84 18.93 -2.84 2.97
C THR A 84 18.74 -2.92 1.46
N TYR A 85 19.65 -2.30 0.71
CA TYR A 85 19.63 -2.27 -0.75
C TYR A 85 21.06 -2.40 -1.30
N ILE A 86 21.21 -2.63 -2.60
CA ILE A 86 22.51 -2.64 -3.27
C ILE A 86 22.77 -1.26 -3.87
N ASN A 87 23.84 -0.59 -3.45
CA ASN A 87 24.21 0.71 -4.01
C ASN A 87 24.76 0.54 -5.42
N GLY A 88 24.18 1.24 -6.40
CA GLY A 88 24.55 1.16 -7.80
C GLY A 88 25.93 1.75 -8.15
N THR A 89 26.57 2.46 -7.23
CA THR A 89 27.92 3.01 -7.40
C THR A 89 28.99 2.09 -6.82
N THR A 90 28.76 1.62 -5.61
CA THR A 90 29.73 0.80 -4.87
C THR A 90 29.54 -0.71 -5.10
N TRP A 91 28.36 -1.11 -5.60
CA TRP A 91 27.93 -2.52 -5.74
C TRP A 91 27.99 -3.31 -4.45
N ALA A 92 27.89 -2.60 -3.33
CA ALA A 92 27.87 -3.19 -2.00
C ALA A 92 26.47 -3.05 -1.39
N GLU A 93 26.15 -3.93 -0.45
CA GLU A 93 24.97 -3.78 0.37
C GLU A 93 25.13 -2.60 1.32
N GLU A 94 24.16 -1.71 1.31
CA GLU A 94 24.08 -0.56 2.19
C GLU A 94 22.70 -0.51 2.86
N THR A 95 22.65 0.09 4.04
CA THR A 95 21.40 0.22 4.80
C THR A 95 21.05 1.67 4.98
N VAL A 96 19.83 2.03 4.56
CA VAL A 96 19.24 3.35 4.77
C VAL A 96 18.30 3.30 5.96
N GLN A 97 18.53 4.19 6.91
CA GLN A 97 17.71 4.31 8.11
C GLN A 97 16.56 5.29 7.89
N CYS A 98 15.33 4.77 7.89
CA CYS A 98 14.12 5.57 7.82
C CYS A 98 13.61 5.84 9.23
N ARG A 99 13.56 7.12 9.61
CA ARG A 99 13.16 7.59 10.94
C ARG A 99 12.13 8.70 10.82
N LEU A 100 11.19 8.74 11.75
CA LEU A 100 10.24 9.84 11.83
C LEU A 100 10.89 11.09 12.44
N PRO A 101 10.47 12.29 12.04
CA PRO A 101 10.91 13.51 12.67
C PRO A 101 10.66 13.47 14.18
N GLY A 102 11.71 13.74 14.97
CA GLY A 102 11.65 13.67 16.43
C GLY A 102 11.86 12.29 17.06
N ASN A 103 11.98 11.23 16.28
CA ASN A 103 12.30 9.88 16.76
C ASN A 103 13.59 9.35 16.12
N SER A 104 14.74 9.81 16.58
CA SER A 104 16.05 9.36 16.09
C SER A 104 16.47 7.99 16.64
N THR A 105 15.90 7.58 17.78
CA THR A 105 16.19 6.30 18.44
C THR A 105 14.91 5.49 18.57
N PRO A 106 14.53 4.74 17.52
CA PRO A 106 13.32 3.95 17.54
C PRO A 106 13.43 2.80 18.57
N THR A 107 12.30 2.45 19.16
CA THR A 107 12.20 1.33 20.09
C THR A 107 12.18 0.00 19.34
N LYS A 108 11.51 -0.04 18.19
CA LYS A 108 11.38 -1.24 17.38
C LYS A 108 11.55 -0.92 15.90
N THR A 109 12.61 -1.45 15.30
CA THR A 109 12.89 -1.28 13.87
C THR A 109 12.52 -2.51 13.07
N GLU A 110 11.99 -2.30 11.88
CA GLU A 110 11.82 -3.34 10.88
C GLU A 110 13.01 -3.37 9.93
N GLY A 111 13.62 -4.54 9.72
CA GLY A 111 14.58 -4.77 8.63
C GLY A 111 13.83 -5.11 7.35
N TYR A 112 14.05 -4.34 6.29
CA TYR A 112 13.43 -4.55 4.99
C TYR A 112 14.48 -4.61 3.88
N THR A 113 14.60 -5.75 3.21
CA THR A 113 15.50 -5.93 2.06
C THR A 113 14.77 -5.54 0.77
N LEU A 114 15.37 -4.64 0.01
CA LEU A 114 14.82 -4.11 -1.23
C LEU A 114 15.66 -4.55 -2.43
N ASP A 115 15.22 -5.57 -3.12
CA ASP A 115 15.90 -6.10 -4.29
C ASP A 115 15.66 -5.23 -5.55
N GLY A 116 16.68 -5.07 -6.37
CA GLY A 116 16.58 -4.45 -7.69
C GLY A 116 16.47 -2.93 -7.70
N VAL A 117 16.62 -2.26 -6.57
CA VAL A 117 16.71 -0.81 -6.45
C VAL A 117 18.14 -0.43 -6.09
N LEU A 118 18.79 0.36 -6.94
CA LEU A 118 20.20 0.74 -6.79
C LEU A 118 20.39 2.19 -6.30
N ASP A 119 19.30 2.92 -6.10
CA ASP A 119 19.30 4.34 -5.72
C ASP A 119 18.89 4.50 -4.24
N GLU A 120 19.75 5.14 -3.46
CA GLU A 120 19.53 5.44 -2.04
C GLU A 120 18.24 6.25 -1.80
N ASN A 121 17.99 7.28 -2.62
CA ASN A 121 16.81 8.12 -2.46
C ASN A 121 15.51 7.34 -2.68
N ARG A 122 15.51 6.39 -3.60
CA ARG A 122 14.35 5.51 -3.83
C ARG A 122 14.17 4.54 -2.68
N ALA A 123 15.25 3.92 -2.19
CA ALA A 123 15.21 3.05 -1.03
C ALA A 123 14.67 3.80 0.19
N TYR A 124 15.12 5.03 0.43
CA TYR A 124 14.62 5.89 1.48
C TYR A 124 13.12 6.19 1.33
N ARG A 125 12.65 6.57 0.14
CA ARG A 125 11.22 6.86 -0.10
C ARG A 125 10.33 5.64 0.16
N ILE A 126 10.76 4.47 -0.30
CA ILE A 126 10.02 3.22 -0.09
C ILE A 126 9.96 2.88 1.41
N GLY A 127 11.09 3.01 2.11
CA GLY A 127 11.16 2.78 3.55
C GLY A 127 10.32 3.78 4.36
N MET A 128 10.40 5.06 4.04
CA MET A 128 9.59 6.10 4.69
C MET A 128 8.10 5.89 4.47
N ARG A 129 7.70 5.54 3.24
CA ARG A 129 6.31 5.21 2.96
C ARG A 129 5.82 4.05 3.82
N ARG A 130 6.62 2.99 3.94
CA ARG A 130 6.30 1.83 4.80
C ARG A 130 6.17 2.24 6.27
N LEU A 131 7.10 3.05 6.78
CA LEU A 131 7.08 3.56 8.13
C LEU A 131 5.84 4.43 8.41
N LEU A 132 5.52 5.32 7.49
CA LEU A 132 4.31 6.15 7.58
C LEU A 132 3.04 5.30 7.54
N GLY A 133 3.02 4.21 6.77
CA GLY A 133 1.92 3.24 6.77
C GLY A 133 1.65 2.68 8.17
N TYR A 134 2.69 2.25 8.89
CA TYR A 134 2.54 1.77 10.26
C TYR A 134 2.03 2.85 11.22
N ARG A 135 2.36 4.10 10.96
CA ARG A 135 2.00 5.22 11.83
C ARG A 135 0.60 5.75 11.58
N LEU A 136 0.20 5.88 10.33
CA LEU A 136 -0.98 6.63 9.91
C LEU A 136 -2.15 5.75 9.47
N GLN A 137 -1.90 4.61 8.83
CA GLN A 137 -2.97 3.70 8.39
C GLN A 137 -3.46 2.83 9.56
N ARG A 138 -4.30 3.41 10.41
CA ARG A 138 -4.78 2.75 11.64
C ARG A 138 -6.28 2.44 11.63
N LEU A 139 -7.00 3.06 10.72
CA LEU A 139 -8.42 2.79 10.52
C LEU A 139 -8.58 1.69 9.47
N GLN A 140 -9.39 0.72 9.79
CA GLN A 140 -9.79 -0.35 8.91
C GLN A 140 -11.32 -0.45 8.93
N HIS A 141 -11.91 -0.47 7.75
CA HIS A 141 -13.34 -0.59 7.58
C HIS A 141 -13.67 -1.92 6.93
N SER A 142 -14.72 -2.57 7.39
CA SER A 142 -15.26 -3.78 6.77
C SER A 142 -16.75 -3.57 6.54
N LEU A 143 -17.19 -3.86 5.33
CA LEU A 143 -18.59 -3.76 4.96
C LEU A 143 -18.97 -4.90 4.01
N SER A 144 -20.23 -5.26 4.04
CA SER A 144 -20.82 -6.26 3.15
C SER A 144 -21.80 -5.59 2.22
N THR A 145 -21.66 -5.86 0.92
CA THR A 145 -22.50 -5.29 -0.14
C THR A 145 -23.10 -6.39 -1.00
N GLU A 146 -24.08 -6.04 -1.80
CA GLU A 146 -24.62 -6.91 -2.84
C GLU A 146 -23.65 -6.99 -4.05
N MET A 147 -24.08 -7.66 -5.12
CA MET A 147 -23.28 -7.91 -6.31
C MET A 147 -22.86 -6.66 -7.09
N ASP A 148 -23.43 -5.50 -6.79
CA ASP A 148 -23.09 -4.23 -7.44
C ASP A 148 -21.63 -3.82 -7.19
N ALA A 149 -21.03 -4.29 -6.08
CA ALA A 149 -19.62 -4.06 -5.79
C ALA A 149 -18.64 -4.86 -6.68
N LEU A 150 -19.12 -5.72 -7.58
CA LEU A 150 -18.27 -6.40 -8.58
C LEU A 150 -17.61 -5.43 -9.56
N CYS A 151 -18.11 -4.21 -9.68
CA CYS A 151 -17.50 -3.18 -10.52
C CYS A 151 -16.19 -2.60 -9.96
N TYR A 152 -15.90 -2.86 -8.68
CA TYR A 152 -14.70 -2.36 -8.03
C TYR A 152 -13.57 -3.37 -8.05
N GLU A 153 -12.34 -2.86 -8.08
CA GLU A 153 -11.12 -3.68 -8.08
C GLU A 153 -10.26 -3.40 -6.84
N TYR A 154 -9.29 -4.28 -6.62
CA TYR A 154 -8.28 -4.09 -5.59
C TYR A 154 -7.54 -2.74 -5.77
N MET A 155 -7.34 -2.01 -4.68
CA MET A 155 -6.75 -0.67 -4.67
C MET A 155 -7.59 0.42 -5.35
N ASP A 156 -8.86 0.18 -5.62
CA ASP A 156 -9.78 1.24 -5.98
C ASP A 156 -10.06 2.15 -4.78
N ARG A 157 -10.26 3.43 -5.09
CA ARG A 157 -10.56 4.45 -4.09
C ARG A 157 -12.05 4.68 -4.02
N LEU A 158 -12.62 4.45 -2.84
CA LEU A 158 -14.03 4.61 -2.57
C LEU A 158 -14.29 5.71 -1.55
N ILE A 159 -15.46 6.31 -1.64
CA ILE A 159 -16.01 7.15 -0.58
C ILE A 159 -17.01 6.31 0.21
N LEU A 160 -16.80 6.25 1.53
CA LEU A 160 -17.80 5.69 2.45
C LEU A 160 -18.62 6.84 3.02
N ALA A 161 -19.91 6.82 2.81
CA ALA A 161 -20.85 7.68 3.48
C ALA A 161 -21.54 6.89 4.59
N ASP A 162 -21.49 7.39 5.81
CA ASP A 162 -22.17 6.78 6.95
C ASP A 162 -23.45 7.59 7.29
N ASP A 163 -24.45 6.90 7.84
CA ASP A 163 -25.75 7.48 8.17
C ASP A 163 -25.74 8.22 9.52
N ILE A 164 -24.62 8.24 10.21
CA ILE A 164 -24.47 8.91 11.51
C ILE A 164 -24.42 10.44 11.28
N PRO A 165 -25.35 11.22 11.84
CA PRO A 165 -25.33 12.67 11.71
C PRO A 165 -24.02 13.25 12.24
N GLY A 166 -23.29 13.98 11.39
CA GLY A 166 -21.99 14.57 11.70
C GLY A 166 -20.79 13.67 11.40
N SER A 167 -20.98 12.44 10.93
CA SER A 167 -19.89 11.65 10.39
C SER A 167 -19.43 12.24 9.06
N GLN A 168 -18.11 12.31 8.89
CA GLN A 168 -17.54 12.77 7.63
C GLN A 168 -17.51 11.62 6.63
N THR A 169 -17.67 11.95 5.36
CA THR A 169 -17.39 10.99 4.29
C THR A 169 -15.93 10.57 4.33
N LEU A 170 -15.69 9.26 4.40
CA LEU A 170 -14.35 8.70 4.50
C LEU A 170 -13.87 8.29 3.12
N SER A 171 -12.67 8.71 2.76
CA SER A 171 -11.99 8.22 1.56
C SER A 171 -11.16 6.99 1.92
N CYS A 172 -11.40 5.87 1.26
CA CYS A 172 -10.76 4.61 1.58
C CYS A 172 -10.25 3.91 0.32
N LEU A 173 -9.27 3.00 0.49
CA LEU A 173 -8.78 2.09 -0.53
C LEU A 173 -9.23 0.67 -0.23
N ILE A 174 -9.65 -0.07 -1.26
CA ILE A 174 -9.96 -1.48 -1.14
C ILE A 174 -8.65 -2.27 -0.96
N THR A 175 -8.51 -2.91 0.19
CA THR A 175 -7.34 -3.75 0.51
C THR A 175 -7.62 -5.24 0.40
N SER A 176 -8.87 -5.63 0.43
CA SER A 176 -9.30 -7.02 0.25
C SER A 176 -10.75 -7.08 -0.22
N MET A 177 -11.05 -8.05 -1.06
CA MET A 177 -12.40 -8.40 -1.49
C MET A 177 -12.60 -9.90 -1.31
N SER A 178 -13.71 -10.29 -0.71
CA SER A 178 -14.11 -11.69 -0.59
C SER A 178 -15.55 -11.90 -1.04
N TYR A 179 -15.79 -13.02 -1.70
CA TYR A 179 -17.08 -13.37 -2.27
C TYR A 179 -17.68 -14.54 -1.49
N ASN A 180 -18.91 -14.40 -1.04
CA ASN A 180 -19.64 -15.47 -0.38
C ASN A 180 -21.08 -15.52 -0.93
N SER A 181 -21.33 -16.45 -1.84
CA SER A 181 -22.64 -16.66 -2.48
C SER A 181 -23.17 -15.42 -3.21
N SER A 182 -23.88 -14.54 -2.52
CA SER A 182 -24.48 -13.31 -3.07
C SER A 182 -23.98 -12.04 -2.38
N VAL A 183 -23.03 -12.17 -1.47
CA VAL A 183 -22.52 -11.04 -0.66
C VAL A 183 -21.03 -10.85 -0.95
N ILE A 184 -20.65 -9.61 -1.16
CA ILE A 184 -19.26 -9.20 -1.33
C ILE A 184 -18.84 -8.45 -0.07
N THR A 185 -17.80 -8.96 0.60
CA THR A 185 -17.20 -8.28 1.74
C THR A 185 -15.97 -7.51 1.30
N LEU A 186 -15.99 -6.21 1.52
CA LEU A 186 -14.88 -5.31 1.24
C LEU A 186 -14.16 -4.96 2.54
N THR A 187 -12.85 -5.08 2.53
CA THR A 187 -11.99 -4.52 3.57
C THR A 187 -11.29 -3.30 3.00
N LEU A 188 -11.35 -2.19 3.70
CA LEU A 188 -10.85 -0.89 3.24
C LEU A 188 -9.92 -0.30 4.29
N SER A 189 -8.94 0.46 3.83
CA SER A 189 -8.03 1.22 4.69
C SER A 189 -7.90 2.65 4.23
N GLU A 190 -7.34 3.51 5.08
CA GLU A 190 -7.02 4.89 4.72
C GLU A 190 -6.03 4.94 3.56
N PRO A 191 -6.23 5.84 2.57
CA PRO A 191 -5.32 5.97 1.44
C PRO A 191 -3.99 6.59 1.90
N PRO A 192 -2.85 6.12 1.38
CA PRO A 192 -1.54 6.66 1.73
C PRO A 192 -1.18 7.92 0.93
N ASP A 193 -2.12 8.86 0.77
CA ASP A 193 -1.94 10.08 -0.02
C ASP A 193 -0.77 10.94 0.47
N TRP A 194 -0.53 10.93 1.79
CA TRP A 194 0.58 11.59 2.45
C TRP A 194 1.97 11.10 2.01
N SER A 195 2.08 9.92 1.40
CA SER A 195 3.38 9.36 0.97
C SER A 195 3.89 9.93 -0.35
N PHE A 196 3.03 10.62 -1.12
CA PHE A 196 3.35 11.13 -2.44
C PHE A 196 3.65 12.63 -2.46
N ASP A 197 3.15 13.38 -1.49
CA ASP A 197 3.27 14.83 -1.43
C ASP A 197 4.50 15.31 -0.66
N ASN A 198 5.16 14.44 0.10
CA ASN A 198 6.35 14.81 0.85
C ASN A 198 7.52 13.90 0.53
N PRO A 199 8.32 14.21 -0.49
CA PRO A 199 9.50 13.44 -0.83
C PRO A 199 10.66 13.62 0.18
N ARG A 200 10.59 14.62 1.08
CA ARG A 200 11.49 14.84 2.25
C ARG A 200 10.93 15.85 3.22
#